data_71a3b60e09147dca7fac9f29f7be6f26
#
_entry.id   71a3b60e09147dca7fac9f29f7be6f26
#
_cell.length_a   1.000
_cell.length_b   1.000
_cell.length_c   1.000
_cell.angle_alpha   90.00
_cell.angle_beta   90.00
_cell.angle_gamma   90.00
#
_symmetry.space_group_name_H-M   'P 1'
#
loop_
_entity.id
_entity.type
_entity.pdbx_description
1 polymer ?
#
loop_
_entity_poly.entity_id
_entity_poly.type
_entity_poly.pdbx_seq_one_letter_code
_entity_poly.pdbx_strand_id
1 'polypeptide(L)'
;RDRLRSRGLGDVYKRQSLDYIPVMRAAAETERFRDTRLFAFESRNDEAKQMQFAAVSFLLPDGSVFIAYRGTDTSLVGWKENFNMSYLETVPAQARATEYAQEVIRACKHRPYRIGGHSKGGNLAAWAAVHLPEKLQGKRLLAAYNNDGPGFHADLLDTPAYRRVEDRLHTYIPESSIVGVLLVHAEDYDVIDSTSHAAMQHEALSWQVMGNRFVHLGQRSQLGQMSDDVLREWLDSVSQEDREAFCDALYSILSMGGRAKTFEDLRKGGFSGWAALWKEYAGADERKKQILTEIFGRLAIDVKDELMKAAGQGLRSAGHGIRTVGQNLMGRREPDKTQTK
;
A
#
# COMPACT_ATOMS: atom_id res chain seq x y z
N ARG A 1 7.24 -17.77 28.38
CA ARG A 1 7.06 -16.45 29.07
C ARG A 1 8.38 -15.70 29.02
N ASP A 2 8.80 -15.17 27.88
CA ASP A 2 9.95 -14.30 27.79
C ASP A 2 9.50 -12.90 27.42
N ARG A 3 9.73 -11.99 28.37
CA ARG A 3 9.54 -10.56 28.19
C ARG A 3 10.63 -10.06 27.26
N LEU A 4 10.33 -9.93 25.98
CA LEU A 4 11.14 -9.15 25.05
C LEU A 4 11.05 -7.66 25.45
N ARG A 5 11.94 -7.24 26.31
CA ARG A 5 12.25 -5.84 26.56
C ARG A 5 13.33 -5.41 25.56
N SER A 6 12.94 -5.02 24.36
CA SER A 6 13.80 -4.18 23.52
C SER A 6 13.42 -2.71 23.76
N ARG A 7 14.23 -2.01 24.54
CA ARG A 7 14.18 -0.54 24.63
C ARG A 7 14.61 0.02 23.28
N GLY A 8 13.70 0.65 22.55
CA GLY A 8 13.97 1.33 21.27
C GLY A 8 12.96 1.07 20.16
N LEU A 9 12.38 -0.12 20.04
CA LEU A 9 11.35 -0.44 19.05
C LEU A 9 9.92 -0.12 19.53
N GLY A 10 9.70 0.00 20.83
CA GLY A 10 8.36 0.13 21.42
C GLY A 10 7.66 1.46 21.21
N ASP A 11 8.36 2.54 20.90
CA ASP A 11 7.74 3.87 20.81
C ASP A 11 7.29 4.23 19.39
N VAL A 12 7.91 3.65 18.37
CA VAL A 12 7.56 3.87 16.95
C VAL A 12 6.26 3.15 16.58
N TYR A 13 5.99 2.00 17.21
CA TYR A 13 4.82 1.15 16.93
C TYR A 13 3.59 1.49 17.76
N LYS A 14 3.64 2.44 18.69
CA LYS A 14 2.60 2.61 19.72
C LYS A 14 1.22 3.05 19.22
N ARG A 15 1.08 3.63 18.05
CA ARG A 15 -0.24 4.04 17.54
C ARG A 15 -0.85 3.04 16.57
N GLN A 16 -0.14 2.66 15.52
CA GLN A 16 -0.68 1.67 14.56
C GLN A 16 -0.85 0.27 15.17
N SER A 17 0.07 -0.13 16.08
CA SER A 17 0.01 -1.47 16.69
C SER A 17 -1.11 -1.65 17.70
N LEU A 18 -1.60 -0.59 18.35
CA LEU A 18 -2.63 -0.71 19.39
C LEU A 18 -3.98 -1.14 18.81
N ASP A 19 -4.33 -0.66 17.61
CA ASP A 19 -5.61 -0.96 16.97
C ASP A 19 -5.65 -2.40 16.41
N TYR A 20 -4.51 -2.98 16.05
CA TYR A 20 -4.40 -4.38 15.60
C TYR A 20 -4.38 -5.40 16.75
N ILE A 21 -4.05 -4.99 17.99
CA ILE A 21 -3.98 -5.91 19.14
C ILE A 21 -5.31 -6.62 19.40
N PRO A 22 -6.47 -5.94 19.41
CA PRO A 22 -7.76 -6.61 19.61
C PRO A 22 -8.03 -7.67 18.53
N VAL A 23 -7.72 -7.38 17.27
CA VAL A 23 -7.89 -8.32 16.15
C VAL A 23 -6.99 -9.54 16.32
N MET A 24 -5.71 -9.33 16.66
CA MET A 24 -4.76 -10.42 16.91
C MET A 24 -5.17 -11.29 18.10
N ARG A 25 -5.69 -10.70 19.16
CA ARG A 25 -6.20 -11.45 20.33
C ARG A 25 -7.43 -12.28 19.94
N ALA A 26 -8.40 -11.65 19.28
CA ALA A 26 -9.59 -12.35 18.82
C ALA A 26 -9.23 -13.52 17.87
N ALA A 27 -8.30 -13.30 16.94
CA ALA A 27 -7.80 -14.37 16.06
C ALA A 27 -7.17 -15.52 16.85
N ALA A 28 -6.31 -15.20 17.83
CA ALA A 28 -5.64 -16.20 18.67
C ALA A 28 -6.58 -17.04 19.54
N GLU A 29 -7.78 -16.55 19.81
CA GLU A 29 -8.84 -17.27 20.55
C GLU A 29 -9.70 -18.16 19.67
N THR A 30 -9.63 -17.98 18.34
CA THR A 30 -10.43 -18.79 17.41
C THR A 30 -9.87 -20.20 17.26
N GLU A 31 -10.75 -21.17 17.01
CA GLU A 31 -10.35 -22.53 16.69
C GLU A 31 -9.40 -22.61 15.49
N ARG A 32 -9.58 -21.70 14.53
CA ARG A 32 -8.76 -21.64 13.32
C ARG A 32 -7.31 -21.26 13.57
N PHE A 33 -7.02 -20.38 14.53
CA PHE A 33 -5.70 -19.77 14.69
C PHE A 33 -5.02 -20.00 16.04
N ARG A 34 -5.73 -20.51 17.06
CA ARG A 34 -5.19 -20.67 18.43
C ARG A 34 -3.93 -21.52 18.50
N ASP A 35 -3.77 -22.49 17.61
CA ASP A 35 -2.63 -23.39 17.57
C ASP A 35 -1.55 -22.95 16.56
N THR A 36 -1.69 -21.77 16.00
CA THR A 36 -0.70 -21.17 15.08
C THR A 36 0.62 -20.90 15.81
N ARG A 37 1.73 -21.28 15.19
CA ARG A 37 3.07 -21.08 15.75
C ARG A 37 3.84 -20.07 14.88
N LEU A 38 4.44 -19.08 15.54
CA LEU A 38 5.28 -18.06 14.90
C LEU A 38 6.74 -18.50 14.94
N PHE A 39 7.46 -18.28 13.84
CA PHE A 39 8.88 -18.61 13.75
C PHE A 39 9.57 -17.71 12.70
N ALA A 40 10.89 -17.77 12.64
CA ALA A 40 11.73 -17.08 11.68
C ALA A 40 11.47 -15.55 11.60
N PHE A 41 11.19 -14.91 12.76
CA PHE A 41 11.03 -13.45 12.79
C PHE A 41 12.34 -12.76 12.42
N GLU A 42 12.24 -11.81 11.49
CA GLU A 42 13.35 -10.94 11.09
C GLU A 42 12.87 -9.49 10.99
N SER A 43 13.71 -8.55 11.42
CA SER A 43 13.48 -7.12 11.25
C SER A 43 14.83 -6.42 11.09
N ARG A 44 15.02 -5.73 9.97
CA ARG A 44 16.26 -5.03 9.62
C ARG A 44 15.95 -3.66 9.05
N ASN A 45 16.69 -2.66 9.53
CA ASN A 45 16.78 -1.34 8.94
C ASN A 45 18.26 -1.08 8.63
N ASP A 46 18.62 -0.94 7.38
CA ASP A 46 19.98 -0.71 6.89
C ASP A 46 20.00 0.57 6.07
N GLU A 47 20.46 1.66 6.69
CA GLU A 47 20.52 2.97 6.05
C GLU A 47 21.52 3.00 4.88
N ALA A 48 22.63 2.26 4.98
CA ALA A 48 23.66 2.21 3.94
C ALA A 48 23.15 1.51 2.67
N LYS A 49 22.32 0.49 2.84
CA LYS A 49 21.65 -0.21 1.75
C LYS A 49 20.30 0.38 1.38
N GLN A 50 19.85 1.40 2.09
CA GLN A 50 18.51 1.98 1.94
C GLN A 50 17.41 0.90 2.04
N MET A 51 17.54 -0.02 2.99
CA MET A 51 16.66 -1.17 3.14
C MET A 51 15.88 -1.11 4.46
N GLN A 52 14.57 -1.28 4.38
CA GLN A 52 13.73 -1.58 5.52
C GLN A 52 12.99 -2.88 5.26
N PHE A 53 13.30 -3.93 5.99
CA PHE A 53 12.71 -5.25 5.82
C PHE A 53 12.23 -5.81 7.15
N ALA A 54 11.04 -6.42 7.15
CA ALA A 54 10.62 -7.27 8.25
C ALA A 54 9.68 -8.37 7.76
N ALA A 55 9.84 -9.56 8.33
CA ALA A 55 9.02 -10.71 8.01
C ALA A 55 8.84 -11.61 9.24
N VAL A 56 7.76 -12.35 9.24
CA VAL A 56 7.50 -13.43 10.20
C VAL A 56 6.79 -14.56 9.48
N SER A 57 7.04 -15.80 9.89
CA SER A 57 6.38 -16.97 9.34
C SER A 57 5.48 -17.63 10.36
N PHE A 58 4.36 -18.16 9.89
CA PHE A 58 3.36 -18.84 10.71
C PHE A 58 3.23 -20.29 10.23
N LEU A 59 3.33 -21.23 11.15
CA LEU A 59 2.89 -22.59 10.92
C LEU A 59 1.42 -22.68 11.34
N LEU A 60 0.56 -22.86 10.35
CA LEU A 60 -0.88 -22.90 10.54
C LEU A 60 -1.36 -24.30 11.01
N PRO A 61 -2.52 -24.41 11.67
CA PRO A 61 -3.06 -25.69 12.13
C PRO A 61 -3.32 -26.71 11.00
N ASP A 62 -3.58 -26.24 9.77
CA ASP A 62 -3.74 -27.12 8.59
C ASP A 62 -2.39 -27.70 8.09
N GLY A 63 -1.30 -27.38 8.76
CA GLY A 63 0.04 -27.82 8.41
C GLY A 63 0.73 -27.00 7.33
N SER A 64 0.07 -26.00 6.77
CA SER A 64 0.67 -25.07 5.81
C SER A 64 1.50 -23.99 6.52
N VAL A 65 2.37 -23.34 5.74
CA VAL A 65 3.14 -22.19 6.20
C VAL A 65 2.58 -20.92 5.58
N PHE A 66 2.45 -19.84 6.35
CA PHE A 66 2.19 -18.50 5.85
C PHE A 66 3.40 -17.61 6.11
N ILE A 67 3.98 -17.06 5.05
CA ILE A 67 5.09 -16.12 5.10
C ILE A 67 4.49 -14.72 5.00
N ALA A 68 4.62 -13.94 6.06
CA ALA A 68 4.09 -12.58 6.13
C ALA A 68 5.22 -11.55 6.05
N TYR A 69 5.13 -10.64 5.08
CA TYR A 69 6.00 -9.49 4.97
C TYR A 69 5.30 -8.24 5.50
N ARG A 70 6.04 -7.51 6.32
CA ARG A 70 5.56 -6.24 6.86
C ARG A 70 5.75 -5.13 5.82
N GLY A 71 4.76 -4.25 5.72
CA GLY A 71 4.86 -3.01 4.97
C GLY A 71 5.86 -2.02 5.55
N THR A 72 5.87 -0.81 4.99
CA THR A 72 6.75 0.26 5.44
C THR A 72 6.39 0.69 6.87
N ASP A 73 7.41 0.85 7.69
CA ASP A 73 7.28 1.44 9.02
C ASP A 73 7.38 2.98 8.94
N THR A 74 7.46 3.64 10.08
CA THR A 74 7.60 5.11 10.15
C THR A 74 9.02 5.60 9.89
N SER A 75 9.97 4.73 9.52
CA SER A 75 11.33 5.12 9.21
C SER A 75 11.42 5.83 7.85
N LEU A 76 12.25 6.85 7.79
CA LEU A 76 12.51 7.57 6.54
C LEU A 76 13.22 6.68 5.51
N VAL A 77 14.05 5.73 5.96
CA VAL A 77 14.71 4.77 5.05
C VAL A 77 13.69 3.85 4.37
N GLY A 78 12.66 3.42 5.09
CA GLY A 78 11.59 2.62 4.50
C GLY A 78 10.79 3.40 3.44
N TRP A 79 10.53 4.66 3.70
CA TRP A 79 9.88 5.55 2.73
C TRP A 79 10.76 5.82 1.52
N LYS A 80 12.07 6.05 1.73
CA LYS A 80 13.00 6.18 0.60
C LYS A 80 12.99 4.93 -0.27
N GLU A 81 13.03 3.74 0.33
CA GLU A 81 12.98 2.48 -0.41
C GLU A 81 11.70 2.34 -1.25
N ASN A 82 10.55 2.82 -0.74
CA ASN A 82 9.32 2.85 -1.54
C ASN A 82 9.43 3.75 -2.76
N PHE A 83 10.00 4.94 -2.61
CA PHE A 83 10.24 5.83 -3.76
C PHE A 83 11.23 5.21 -4.74
N ASN A 84 12.26 4.52 -4.24
CA ASN A 84 13.23 3.83 -5.10
C ASN A 84 12.57 2.76 -5.99
N MET A 85 11.44 2.15 -5.57
CA MET A 85 10.69 1.22 -6.42
C MET A 85 10.19 1.85 -7.72
N SER A 86 10.06 3.17 -7.80
CA SER A 86 9.60 3.86 -9.01
C SER A 86 10.64 3.91 -10.12
N TYR A 87 11.92 3.67 -9.83
CA TYR A 87 13.01 3.75 -10.80
C TYR A 87 14.03 2.62 -10.75
N LEU A 88 14.13 1.87 -9.64
CA LEU A 88 14.99 0.69 -9.54
C LEU A 88 14.24 -0.56 -9.99
N GLU A 89 14.89 -1.40 -10.78
CA GLU A 89 14.36 -2.72 -11.15
C GLU A 89 14.14 -3.60 -9.91
N THR A 90 15.03 -3.51 -8.94
CA THR A 90 14.95 -4.27 -7.68
C THR A 90 15.40 -3.41 -6.52
N VAL A 91 14.61 -3.34 -5.46
CA VAL A 91 15.03 -2.74 -4.20
C VAL A 91 15.57 -3.80 -3.24
N PRO A 92 16.46 -3.44 -2.30
CA PRO A 92 17.09 -4.40 -1.40
C PRO A 92 16.12 -5.27 -0.60
N ALA A 93 14.97 -4.71 -0.17
CA ALA A 93 13.95 -5.49 0.54
C ALA A 93 13.30 -6.57 -0.34
N GLN A 94 13.14 -6.35 -1.65
CA GLN A 94 12.63 -7.36 -2.58
C GLN A 94 13.59 -8.54 -2.71
N ALA A 95 14.88 -8.26 -2.88
CA ALA A 95 15.91 -9.31 -2.89
C ALA A 95 15.89 -10.12 -1.58
N ARG A 96 15.86 -9.42 -0.42
CA ARG A 96 15.81 -10.08 0.89
C ARG A 96 14.53 -10.87 1.08
N ALA A 97 13.39 -10.40 0.58
CA ALA A 97 12.12 -11.12 0.66
C ALA A 97 12.20 -12.48 -0.06
N THR A 98 12.82 -12.52 -1.23
CA THR A 98 13.05 -13.78 -1.97
C THR A 98 13.97 -14.73 -1.21
N GLU A 99 15.08 -14.24 -0.66
CA GLU A 99 16.00 -15.04 0.15
C GLU A 99 15.30 -15.61 1.40
N TYR A 100 14.60 -14.76 2.15
CA TYR A 100 13.83 -15.16 3.34
C TYR A 100 12.82 -16.26 3.01
N ALA A 101 12.03 -16.08 1.95
CA ALA A 101 11.10 -17.11 1.51
C ALA A 101 11.79 -18.43 1.20
N GLN A 102 12.92 -18.40 0.49
CA GLN A 102 13.70 -19.61 0.18
C GLN A 102 14.19 -20.31 1.45
N GLU A 103 14.70 -19.56 2.44
CA GLU A 103 15.17 -20.10 3.71
C GLU A 103 14.03 -20.80 4.46
N VAL A 104 12.88 -20.14 4.60
CA VAL A 104 11.70 -20.68 5.27
C VAL A 104 11.15 -21.92 4.56
N ILE A 105 11.00 -21.87 3.23
CA ILE A 105 10.44 -22.96 2.43
C ILE A 105 11.36 -24.20 2.48
N ARG A 106 12.69 -24.01 2.48
CA ARG A 106 13.66 -25.08 2.63
C ARG A 106 13.62 -25.70 4.02
N ALA A 107 13.51 -24.88 5.07
CA ALA A 107 13.39 -25.35 6.46
C ALA A 107 12.10 -26.13 6.70
N CYS A 108 11.00 -25.72 6.05
CA CYS A 108 9.68 -26.32 6.19
C CYS A 108 9.40 -27.43 5.17
N LYS A 109 10.35 -28.30 4.91
CA LYS A 109 10.32 -29.40 3.91
C LYS A 109 8.90 -29.91 3.57
N HIS A 110 8.56 -29.96 2.29
CA HIS A 110 7.32 -30.51 1.74
C HIS A 110 6.00 -29.84 2.14
N ARG A 111 6.00 -28.89 3.06
CA ARG A 111 4.76 -28.19 3.44
C ARG A 111 4.31 -27.25 2.32
N PRO A 112 3.00 -27.19 2.06
CA PRO A 112 2.45 -26.14 1.22
C PRO A 112 2.60 -24.79 1.93
N TYR A 113 2.66 -23.72 1.16
CA TYR A 113 2.86 -22.40 1.73
C TYR A 113 2.08 -21.31 0.98
N ARG A 114 1.81 -20.24 1.67
CA ARG A 114 1.28 -18.97 1.18
C ARG A 114 2.24 -17.87 1.55
N ILE A 115 2.26 -16.83 0.74
CA ILE A 115 3.05 -15.62 0.99
C ILE A 115 2.09 -14.45 0.97
N GLY A 116 2.26 -13.45 1.82
CA GLY A 116 1.39 -12.27 1.78
C GLY A 116 1.92 -11.11 2.59
N GLY A 117 1.35 -9.95 2.34
CA GLY A 117 1.66 -8.74 3.06
C GLY A 117 0.70 -7.61 2.69
N HIS A 118 0.87 -6.48 3.35
CA HIS A 118 0.11 -5.26 3.12
C HIS A 118 1.07 -4.13 2.71
N SER A 119 0.64 -3.23 1.84
CA SER A 119 1.45 -2.11 1.37
C SER A 119 2.74 -2.61 0.70
N LYS A 120 3.92 -2.06 1.01
CA LYS A 120 5.20 -2.60 0.57
C LYS A 120 5.31 -4.11 0.80
N GLY A 121 4.79 -4.63 1.92
CA GLY A 121 4.80 -6.06 2.22
C GLY A 121 4.02 -6.90 1.20
N GLY A 122 2.96 -6.36 0.62
CA GLY A 122 2.22 -6.98 -0.48
C GLY A 122 3.06 -7.09 -1.75
N ASN A 123 3.73 -6.00 -2.14
CA ASN A 123 4.69 -6.02 -3.24
C ASN A 123 5.83 -7.04 -2.99
N LEU A 124 6.42 -7.05 -1.77
CA LEU A 124 7.46 -8.03 -1.42
C LEU A 124 6.97 -9.48 -1.52
N ALA A 125 5.72 -9.74 -1.17
CA ALA A 125 5.11 -11.07 -1.27
C ALA A 125 4.97 -11.51 -2.73
N ALA A 126 4.39 -10.67 -3.58
CA ALA A 126 4.24 -10.96 -5.00
C ALA A 126 5.62 -11.07 -5.68
N TRP A 127 6.57 -10.15 -5.38
CA TRP A 127 7.94 -10.22 -5.87
C TRP A 127 8.62 -11.54 -5.51
N ALA A 128 8.57 -11.92 -4.23
CA ALA A 128 9.17 -13.18 -3.78
C ALA A 128 8.53 -14.39 -4.48
N ALA A 129 7.19 -14.41 -4.66
CA ALA A 129 6.51 -15.48 -5.38
C ALA A 129 7.02 -15.64 -6.81
N VAL A 130 7.22 -14.52 -7.52
CA VAL A 130 7.72 -14.50 -8.91
C VAL A 130 9.20 -14.94 -8.98
N HIS A 131 10.04 -14.50 -8.05
CA HIS A 131 11.49 -14.73 -8.10
C HIS A 131 11.96 -16.00 -7.36
N LEU A 132 11.04 -16.75 -6.74
CA LEU A 132 11.38 -18.07 -6.24
C LEU A 132 11.84 -19.00 -7.38
N PRO A 133 12.83 -19.88 -7.15
CA PRO A 133 13.16 -20.94 -8.10
C PRO A 133 11.92 -21.74 -8.50
N GLU A 134 11.78 -22.06 -9.78
CA GLU A 134 10.60 -22.74 -10.36
C GLU A 134 10.16 -23.97 -9.58
N LYS A 135 11.11 -24.80 -9.15
CA LYS A 135 10.86 -26.01 -8.33
C LYS A 135 10.20 -25.70 -6.97
N LEU A 136 10.36 -24.47 -6.47
CA LEU A 136 9.71 -24.02 -5.23
C LEU A 136 8.35 -23.40 -5.52
N GLN A 137 8.15 -22.77 -6.66
CA GLN A 137 6.85 -22.21 -7.07
C GLN A 137 5.80 -23.29 -7.26
N GLY A 138 6.13 -24.45 -7.84
CA GLY A 138 5.26 -25.55 -8.23
C GLY A 138 3.99 -25.74 -7.37
N LYS A 139 3.61 -26.97 -7.09
CA LYS A 139 2.37 -27.31 -6.34
C LYS A 139 2.39 -26.85 -4.87
N ARG A 140 3.53 -26.42 -4.34
CA ARG A 140 3.65 -26.02 -2.93
C ARG A 140 3.23 -24.58 -2.67
N LEU A 141 3.43 -23.66 -3.62
CA LEU A 141 2.89 -22.31 -3.53
C LEU A 141 1.38 -22.37 -3.77
N LEU A 142 0.61 -22.15 -2.73
CA LEU A 142 -0.86 -22.17 -2.78
C LEU A 142 -1.42 -20.83 -3.27
N ALA A 143 -0.87 -19.72 -2.76
CA ALA A 143 -1.30 -18.37 -3.10
C ALA A 143 -0.25 -17.35 -2.66
N ALA A 144 -0.23 -16.20 -3.33
CA ALA A 144 0.46 -14.99 -2.90
C ALA A 144 -0.56 -13.83 -2.81
N TYR A 145 -0.51 -13.08 -1.71
CA TYR A 145 -1.47 -12.01 -1.42
C TYR A 145 -0.78 -10.67 -1.42
N ASN A 146 -1.18 -9.80 -2.34
CA ASN A 146 -0.81 -8.40 -2.38
C ASN A 146 -1.99 -7.56 -1.88
N ASN A 147 -1.94 -7.13 -0.63
CA ASN A 147 -2.99 -6.33 -0.03
C ASN A 147 -2.60 -4.85 -0.13
N ASP A 148 -3.12 -4.16 -1.13
CA ASP A 148 -2.92 -2.75 -1.41
C ASP A 148 -1.43 -2.34 -1.48
N GLY A 149 -0.61 -3.20 -2.04
CA GLY A 149 0.79 -2.93 -2.34
C GLY A 149 0.99 -2.52 -3.81
N PRO A 150 2.07 -1.78 -4.12
CA PRO A 150 2.41 -1.43 -5.49
C PRO A 150 2.52 -2.65 -6.40
N GLY A 151 2.25 -2.44 -7.68
CA GLY A 151 2.56 -3.40 -8.75
C GLY A 151 4.05 -3.45 -9.08
N PHE A 152 4.37 -3.70 -10.35
CA PHE A 152 5.73 -3.85 -10.85
C PHE A 152 5.98 -3.01 -12.10
N HIS A 153 7.24 -2.91 -12.51
CA HIS A 153 7.59 -2.41 -13.83
C HIS A 153 7.09 -3.39 -14.91
N ALA A 154 6.65 -2.86 -16.04
CA ALA A 154 6.01 -3.64 -17.10
C ALA A 154 6.88 -4.84 -17.58
N ASP A 155 8.18 -4.66 -17.62
CA ASP A 155 9.12 -5.70 -18.07
C ASP A 155 9.03 -7.01 -17.27
N LEU A 156 8.70 -6.92 -15.97
CA LEU A 156 8.55 -8.12 -15.13
C LEU A 156 7.28 -8.91 -15.51
N LEU A 157 6.23 -8.23 -15.88
CA LEU A 157 4.90 -8.81 -16.11
C LEU A 157 4.89 -9.76 -17.32
N ASP A 158 5.74 -9.49 -18.30
CA ASP A 158 5.85 -10.33 -19.51
C ASP A 158 6.81 -11.51 -19.36
N THR A 159 7.41 -11.67 -18.17
CA THR A 159 8.38 -12.76 -17.95
C THR A 159 7.69 -14.12 -17.75
N PRO A 160 8.31 -15.24 -18.17
CA PRO A 160 7.81 -16.56 -17.85
C PRO A 160 7.72 -16.84 -16.33
N ALA A 161 8.53 -16.14 -15.52
CA ALA A 161 8.51 -16.25 -14.07
C ALA A 161 7.21 -15.71 -13.48
N TYR A 162 6.76 -14.57 -13.96
CA TYR A 162 5.49 -13.96 -13.56
C TYR A 162 4.30 -14.83 -14.00
N ARG A 163 4.26 -15.23 -15.26
CA ARG A 163 3.20 -16.08 -15.83
C ARG A 163 2.99 -17.40 -15.10
N ARG A 164 4.07 -17.96 -14.48
CA ARG A 164 3.95 -19.19 -13.68
C ARG A 164 3.17 -19.03 -12.38
N VAL A 165 3.04 -17.83 -11.86
CA VAL A 165 2.42 -17.58 -10.56
C VAL A 165 1.19 -16.65 -10.63
N GLU A 166 0.93 -16.05 -11.78
CA GLU A 166 -0.13 -15.08 -12.01
C GLU A 166 -1.51 -15.58 -11.53
N ASP A 167 -1.85 -16.83 -11.82
CA ASP A 167 -3.09 -17.48 -11.39
C ASP A 167 -3.22 -17.70 -9.88
N ARG A 168 -2.14 -17.46 -9.13
CA ARG A 168 -2.06 -17.58 -7.66
C ARG A 168 -1.75 -16.27 -6.98
N LEU A 169 -1.63 -15.18 -7.72
CA LEU A 169 -1.57 -13.83 -7.18
C LEU A 169 -2.99 -13.35 -6.90
N HIS A 170 -3.21 -12.91 -5.68
CA HIS A 170 -4.46 -12.30 -5.24
C HIS A 170 -4.17 -10.90 -4.79
N THR A 171 -4.59 -9.92 -5.58
CA THR A 171 -4.38 -8.50 -5.31
C THR A 171 -5.69 -7.86 -4.91
N TYR A 172 -5.70 -7.20 -3.75
CA TYR A 172 -6.86 -6.49 -3.22
C TYR A 172 -6.53 -5.00 -3.14
N ILE A 173 -7.34 -4.17 -3.78
CA ILE A 173 -7.14 -2.72 -3.83
C ILE A 173 -8.43 -2.01 -3.40
N PRO A 174 -8.42 -1.18 -2.35
CA PRO A 174 -9.57 -0.34 -2.00
C PRO A 174 -9.93 0.61 -3.13
N GLU A 175 -11.24 0.93 -3.25
CA GLU A 175 -11.80 1.64 -4.41
C GLU A 175 -11.12 2.98 -4.74
N SER A 176 -10.56 3.68 -3.75
CA SER A 176 -9.88 4.98 -3.91
C SER A 176 -8.42 4.94 -3.43
N SER A 177 -7.83 3.75 -3.29
CA SER A 177 -6.42 3.66 -2.88
C SER A 177 -5.50 4.27 -3.93
N ILE A 178 -4.44 4.93 -3.44
CA ILE A 178 -3.35 5.48 -4.25
C ILE A 178 -2.17 4.51 -4.28
N VAL A 179 -1.92 3.80 -3.19
CA VAL A 179 -0.72 2.95 -3.05
C VAL A 179 -0.80 1.70 -3.92
N GLY A 180 -1.94 1.01 -3.90
CA GLY A 180 -2.14 -0.23 -4.64
C GLY A 180 -2.13 -0.06 -6.17
N VAL A 181 -2.16 1.18 -6.67
CA VAL A 181 -2.13 1.47 -8.11
C VAL A 181 -0.81 2.08 -8.58
N LEU A 182 0.15 2.22 -7.67
CA LEU A 182 1.50 2.55 -8.06
C LEU A 182 2.10 1.42 -8.88
N LEU A 183 2.70 1.75 -10.02
CA LEU A 183 3.23 0.80 -10.99
C LEU A 183 2.10 -0.04 -11.66
N VAL A 184 2.42 -1.18 -12.25
CA VAL A 184 1.49 -1.95 -13.09
C VAL A 184 1.17 -3.29 -12.43
N HIS A 185 -0.09 -3.69 -12.52
CA HIS A 185 -0.57 -5.03 -12.23
C HIS A 185 -0.99 -5.69 -13.54
N ALA A 186 -0.57 -6.92 -13.82
CA ALA A 186 -1.05 -7.70 -14.95
C ALA A 186 -2.15 -8.68 -14.54
N GLU A 187 -2.12 -9.11 -13.27
CA GLU A 187 -3.17 -9.94 -12.69
C GLU A 187 -4.47 -9.17 -12.50
N ASP A 188 -5.59 -9.85 -12.58
CA ASP A 188 -6.87 -9.30 -12.17
C ASP A 188 -6.84 -9.00 -10.66
N TYR A 189 -7.19 -7.77 -10.28
CA TYR A 189 -7.28 -7.41 -8.87
C TYR A 189 -8.74 -7.20 -8.44
N ASP A 190 -8.99 -7.55 -7.19
CA ASP A 190 -10.28 -7.32 -6.56
C ASP A 190 -10.36 -5.92 -5.96
N VAL A 191 -11.36 -5.14 -6.38
CA VAL A 191 -11.68 -3.86 -5.75
C VAL A 191 -12.49 -4.11 -4.50
N ILE A 192 -12.03 -3.62 -3.36
CA ILE A 192 -12.68 -3.83 -2.06
C ILE A 192 -13.21 -2.53 -1.45
N ASP A 193 -14.27 -2.69 -0.67
CA ASP A 193 -14.92 -1.59 0.03
C ASP A 193 -14.19 -1.23 1.34
N SER A 194 -14.25 0.04 1.71
CA SER A 194 -13.64 0.57 2.92
C SER A 194 -14.54 1.59 3.61
N THR A 195 -14.54 1.61 4.94
CA THR A 195 -15.22 2.63 5.74
C THR A 195 -14.49 3.97 5.74
N SER A 196 -13.23 4.01 5.27
CA SER A 196 -12.42 5.21 5.14
C SER A 196 -12.53 5.82 3.74
N HIS A 197 -11.91 6.98 3.52
CA HIS A 197 -11.92 7.71 2.25
C HIS A 197 -10.52 8.04 1.77
N ALA A 198 -10.35 8.11 0.45
CA ALA A 198 -9.10 8.49 -0.24
C ALA A 198 -7.89 7.71 0.32
N ALA A 199 -6.77 8.38 0.56
CA ALA A 199 -5.53 7.74 1.04
C ALA A 199 -5.69 6.99 2.38
N MET A 200 -6.71 7.31 3.20
CA MET A 200 -6.98 6.60 4.46
C MET A 200 -7.56 5.20 4.24
N GLN A 201 -8.04 4.88 3.04
CA GLN A 201 -8.46 3.52 2.68
C GLN A 201 -7.29 2.52 2.66
N HIS A 202 -6.05 3.03 2.61
CA HIS A 202 -4.86 2.20 2.74
C HIS A 202 -4.75 1.49 4.09
N GLU A 203 -5.45 1.97 5.13
CA GLU A 203 -5.47 1.31 6.45
C GLU A 203 -6.36 0.06 6.41
N ALA A 204 -5.75 -1.12 6.50
CA ALA A 204 -6.45 -2.40 6.33
C ALA A 204 -7.57 -2.65 7.34
N LEU A 205 -7.56 -2.03 8.52
CA LEU A 205 -8.64 -2.13 9.50
C LEU A 205 -9.92 -1.40 9.06
N SER A 206 -9.83 -0.54 8.04
CA SER A 206 -10.99 0.14 7.46
C SER A 206 -11.73 -0.70 6.41
N TRP A 207 -11.13 -1.83 5.97
CA TRP A 207 -11.69 -2.67 4.90
C TRP A 207 -12.91 -3.44 5.37
N GLN A 208 -13.97 -3.39 4.59
CA GLN A 208 -15.22 -4.03 4.97
C GLN A 208 -15.18 -5.54 4.74
N VAL A 209 -15.68 -6.27 5.73
CA VAL A 209 -15.72 -7.74 5.73
C VAL A 209 -17.16 -8.20 5.90
N MET A 210 -17.60 -9.14 5.07
CA MET A 210 -18.87 -9.82 5.19
C MET A 210 -18.63 -11.33 5.30
N GLY A 211 -18.89 -11.88 6.47
CA GLY A 211 -18.59 -13.27 6.78
C GLY A 211 -17.07 -13.52 6.78
N ASN A 212 -16.59 -14.30 5.82
CA ASN A 212 -15.17 -14.67 5.69
C ASN A 212 -14.49 -14.02 4.46
N ARG A 213 -15.08 -13.00 3.87
CA ARG A 213 -14.60 -12.33 2.66
C ARG A 213 -14.62 -10.82 2.82
N PHE A 214 -13.76 -10.14 2.08
CA PHE A 214 -13.90 -8.70 1.87
C PHE A 214 -15.18 -8.41 1.07
N VAL A 215 -15.76 -7.24 1.28
CA VAL A 215 -16.84 -6.74 0.43
C VAL A 215 -16.21 -6.26 -0.88
N HIS A 216 -16.57 -6.95 -1.98
CA HIS A 216 -16.05 -6.63 -3.31
C HIS A 216 -16.93 -5.59 -3.99
N LEU A 217 -16.29 -4.67 -4.70
CA LEU A 217 -16.92 -3.68 -5.57
C LEU A 217 -16.63 -4.04 -7.03
N GLY A 218 -17.54 -3.67 -7.94
CA GLY A 218 -17.39 -4.00 -9.35
C GLY A 218 -16.31 -3.18 -10.07
N GLN A 219 -15.96 -2.01 -9.53
CA GLN A 219 -14.97 -1.10 -10.11
C GLN A 219 -14.46 -0.11 -9.07
N ARG A 220 -13.32 0.52 -9.37
CA ARG A 220 -12.77 1.60 -8.56
C ARG A 220 -13.66 2.86 -8.65
N SER A 221 -13.61 3.68 -7.62
CA SER A 221 -14.29 4.98 -7.61
C SER A 221 -13.72 5.89 -8.71
N GLN A 222 -14.51 6.89 -9.14
CA GLN A 222 -14.00 7.88 -10.10
C GLN A 222 -12.72 8.57 -9.60
N LEU A 223 -12.68 8.96 -8.31
CA LEU A 223 -11.49 9.54 -7.70
C LEU A 223 -10.30 8.57 -7.74
N GLY A 224 -10.54 7.27 -7.53
CA GLY A 224 -9.53 6.23 -7.66
C GLY A 224 -8.96 6.13 -9.07
N GLN A 225 -9.82 6.06 -10.08
CA GLN A 225 -9.41 5.99 -11.49
C GLN A 225 -8.62 7.23 -11.93
N MET A 226 -9.07 8.42 -11.52
CA MET A 226 -8.38 9.67 -11.82
C MET A 226 -7.00 9.76 -11.17
N SER A 227 -6.87 9.26 -9.93
CA SER A 227 -5.56 9.18 -9.26
C SER A 227 -4.58 8.27 -10.01
N ASP A 228 -5.08 7.19 -10.63
CA ASP A 228 -4.25 6.29 -11.43
C ASP A 228 -3.72 6.98 -12.68
N ASP A 229 -4.59 7.70 -13.39
CA ASP A 229 -4.22 8.38 -14.62
C ASP A 229 -3.16 9.46 -14.34
N VAL A 230 -3.36 10.28 -13.29
CA VAL A 230 -2.39 11.30 -12.86
C VAL A 230 -1.04 10.71 -12.47
N LEU A 231 -1.05 9.62 -11.68
CA LEU A 231 0.19 8.99 -11.25
C LEU A 231 0.95 8.32 -12.40
N ARG A 232 0.24 7.70 -13.33
CA ARG A 232 0.85 7.11 -14.53
C ARG A 232 1.44 8.19 -15.43
N GLU A 233 0.67 9.24 -15.74
CA GLU A 233 1.14 10.35 -16.55
C GLU A 233 2.38 11.01 -15.92
N TRP A 234 2.39 11.18 -14.62
CA TRP A 234 3.56 11.68 -13.91
C TRP A 234 4.77 10.73 -14.02
N LEU A 235 4.59 9.44 -13.76
CA LEU A 235 5.67 8.45 -13.88
C LEU A 235 6.21 8.39 -15.31
N ASP A 236 5.35 8.47 -16.32
CA ASP A 236 5.74 8.43 -17.72
C ASP A 236 6.44 9.74 -18.18
N SER A 237 6.09 10.88 -17.57
CA SER A 237 6.62 12.18 -17.93
C SER A 237 7.98 12.51 -17.33
N VAL A 238 8.44 11.75 -16.31
CA VAL A 238 9.68 12.03 -15.57
C VAL A 238 10.73 10.96 -15.88
N SER A 239 11.94 11.39 -16.31
CA SER A 239 13.04 10.45 -16.58
C SER A 239 13.43 9.65 -15.33
N GLN A 240 14.07 8.50 -15.52
CA GLN A 240 14.56 7.69 -14.41
C GLN A 240 15.56 8.46 -13.54
N GLU A 241 16.47 9.21 -14.17
CA GLU A 241 17.46 10.03 -13.47
C GLU A 241 16.81 11.14 -12.65
N ASP A 242 15.75 11.76 -13.17
CA ASP A 242 15.05 12.82 -12.44
C ASP A 242 14.20 12.25 -11.30
N ARG A 243 13.63 11.03 -11.45
CA ARG A 243 12.98 10.32 -10.33
C ARG A 243 13.95 10.00 -9.21
N GLU A 244 15.15 9.49 -9.55
CA GLU A 244 16.22 9.24 -8.58
C GLU A 244 16.64 10.53 -7.88
N ALA A 245 16.93 11.58 -8.63
CA ALA A 245 17.33 12.89 -8.09
C ALA A 245 16.25 13.50 -7.19
N PHE A 246 14.98 13.34 -7.54
CA PHE A 246 13.85 13.75 -6.70
C PHE A 246 13.80 12.95 -5.39
N CYS A 247 13.87 11.63 -5.46
CA CYS A 247 13.85 10.76 -4.28
C CYS A 247 15.01 11.06 -3.33
N ASP A 248 16.19 11.32 -3.87
CA ASP A 248 17.38 11.66 -3.10
C ASP A 248 17.26 13.03 -2.44
N ALA A 249 16.79 14.03 -3.18
CA ALA A 249 16.56 15.37 -2.66
C ALA A 249 15.49 15.37 -1.56
N LEU A 250 14.36 14.69 -1.80
CA LEU A 250 13.28 14.57 -0.84
C LEU A 250 13.75 13.86 0.44
N TYR A 251 14.48 12.76 0.31
CA TYR A 251 15.03 12.04 1.45
C TYR A 251 16.03 12.88 2.25
N SER A 252 16.94 13.60 1.56
CA SER A 252 17.92 14.47 2.21
C SER A 252 17.23 15.54 3.05
N ILE A 253 16.21 16.18 2.48
CA ILE A 253 15.44 17.21 3.17
C ILE A 253 14.68 16.60 4.37
N LEU A 254 13.91 15.54 4.16
CA LEU A 254 13.13 14.88 5.22
C LEU A 254 14.03 14.34 6.33
N SER A 255 15.19 13.77 5.99
CA SER A 255 16.15 13.31 7.00
C SER A 255 16.91 14.44 7.69
N MET A 256 16.70 15.69 7.29
CA MET A 256 17.45 16.85 7.80
C MET A 256 18.97 16.63 7.72
N GLY A 257 19.45 16.12 6.57
CA GLY A 257 20.85 15.73 6.37
C GLY A 257 21.26 14.54 7.27
N GLY A 258 20.37 13.55 7.49
CA GLY A 258 20.63 12.34 8.26
C GLY A 258 20.38 12.45 9.78
N ARG A 259 19.87 13.59 10.27
CA ARG A 259 19.57 13.80 11.69
C ARG A 259 18.24 13.23 12.15
N ALA A 260 17.23 13.19 11.27
CA ALA A 260 15.96 12.53 11.49
C ALA A 260 15.97 11.14 10.86
N LYS A 261 15.49 10.14 11.59
CA LYS A 261 15.37 8.75 11.12
C LYS A 261 13.93 8.33 10.93
N THR A 262 13.00 9.05 11.56
CA THR A 262 11.58 8.76 11.54
C THR A 262 10.76 10.05 11.34
N PHE A 263 9.52 9.90 10.88
CA PHE A 263 8.58 11.03 10.84
C PHE A 263 8.27 11.58 12.25
N GLU A 264 8.41 10.78 13.29
CA GLU A 264 8.26 11.27 14.65
C GLU A 264 9.40 12.22 15.06
N ASP A 265 10.62 11.96 14.61
CA ASP A 265 11.75 12.87 14.82
C ASP A 265 11.50 14.23 14.19
N LEU A 266 10.93 14.24 12.97
CA LEU A 266 10.52 15.48 12.29
C LEU A 266 9.46 16.23 13.12
N ARG A 267 8.44 15.54 13.60
CA ARG A 267 7.37 16.13 14.39
C ARG A 267 7.87 16.67 15.74
N LYS A 268 8.77 15.95 16.42
CA LYS A 268 9.37 16.38 17.69
C LYS A 268 10.31 17.56 17.53
N GLY A 269 10.87 17.75 16.35
CA GLY A 269 11.75 18.87 16.04
C GLY A 269 11.09 20.26 16.15
N GLY A 270 9.75 20.34 16.12
CA GLY A 270 9.01 21.59 16.24
C GLY A 270 9.54 22.69 15.30
N PHE A 271 9.65 23.92 15.79
CA PHE A 271 10.16 25.05 14.97
C PHE A 271 11.62 24.85 14.51
N SER A 272 12.46 24.22 15.35
CA SER A 272 13.85 23.92 14.98
C SER A 272 13.94 22.84 13.89
N GLY A 273 13.00 21.89 13.85
CA GLY A 273 12.86 20.90 12.79
C GLY A 273 12.51 21.55 11.46
N TRP A 274 11.54 22.46 11.46
CA TRP A 274 11.18 23.24 10.27
C TRP A 274 12.33 24.11 9.76
N ALA A 275 13.06 24.76 10.66
CA ALA A 275 14.25 25.55 10.28
C ALA A 275 15.35 24.66 9.69
N ALA A 276 15.52 23.43 10.20
CA ALA A 276 16.47 22.47 9.65
C ALA A 276 16.05 21.96 8.26
N LEU A 277 14.77 21.63 8.05
CA LEU A 277 14.23 21.28 6.73
C LEU A 277 14.45 22.40 5.71
N TRP A 278 14.14 23.63 6.11
CA TRP A 278 14.35 24.80 5.25
C TRP A 278 15.83 25.02 4.92
N LYS A 279 16.72 24.81 5.88
CA LYS A 279 18.17 24.90 5.67
C LYS A 279 18.67 23.87 4.66
N GLU A 280 18.21 22.61 4.75
CA GLU A 280 18.56 21.54 3.81
C GLU A 280 18.04 21.89 2.39
N TYR A 281 16.77 22.33 2.29
CA TYR A 281 16.20 22.77 1.02
C TYR A 281 16.97 23.97 0.44
N ALA A 282 17.27 24.98 1.24
CA ALA A 282 18.02 26.16 0.80
C ALA A 282 19.45 25.82 0.35
N GLY A 283 20.09 24.82 1.00
CA GLY A 283 21.43 24.34 0.66
C GLY A 283 21.47 23.33 -0.49
N ALA A 284 20.32 22.86 -0.97
CA ALA A 284 20.26 21.96 -2.12
C ALA A 284 20.73 22.71 -3.38
N ASP A 285 21.33 21.97 -4.31
CA ASP A 285 21.70 22.54 -5.62
C ASP A 285 20.45 22.98 -6.41
N GLU A 286 20.65 23.90 -7.36
CA GLU A 286 19.54 24.49 -8.11
C GLU A 286 18.76 23.45 -8.94
N ARG A 287 19.43 22.41 -9.44
CA ARG A 287 18.76 21.32 -10.17
C ARG A 287 17.80 20.55 -9.26
N LYS A 288 18.21 20.22 -8.03
CA LYS A 288 17.33 19.54 -7.05
C LYS A 288 16.16 20.41 -6.65
N LYS A 289 16.39 21.72 -6.43
CA LYS A 289 15.31 22.67 -6.15
C LYS A 289 14.32 22.76 -7.31
N GLN A 290 14.82 22.83 -8.53
CA GLN A 290 13.99 22.87 -9.73
C GLN A 290 13.14 21.60 -9.86
N ILE A 291 13.74 20.41 -9.75
CA ILE A 291 13.03 19.12 -9.81
C ILE A 291 11.94 19.04 -8.72
N LEU A 292 12.28 19.38 -7.48
CA LEU A 292 11.29 19.40 -6.39
C LEU A 292 10.14 20.35 -6.68
N THR A 293 10.44 21.56 -7.16
CA THR A 293 9.43 22.59 -7.45
C THR A 293 8.53 22.16 -8.62
N GLU A 294 9.09 21.58 -9.67
CA GLU A 294 8.34 21.11 -10.82
C GLU A 294 7.42 19.94 -10.44
N ILE A 295 7.93 18.96 -9.70
CA ILE A 295 7.16 17.78 -9.29
C ILE A 295 6.05 18.16 -8.31
N PHE A 296 6.36 18.94 -7.24
CA PHE A 296 5.32 19.39 -6.33
C PHE A 296 4.35 20.37 -6.99
N GLY A 297 4.83 21.20 -7.93
CA GLY A 297 3.99 22.09 -8.71
C GLY A 297 2.99 21.33 -9.58
N ARG A 298 3.44 20.31 -10.30
CA ARG A 298 2.57 19.43 -11.11
C ARG A 298 1.56 18.70 -10.22
N LEU A 299 2.00 17.99 -9.17
CA LEU A 299 1.11 17.30 -8.24
C LEU A 299 0.05 18.24 -7.63
N ALA A 300 0.43 19.49 -7.29
CA ALA A 300 -0.50 20.46 -6.74
C ALA A 300 -1.54 20.95 -7.76
N ILE A 301 -1.15 21.12 -9.02
CA ILE A 301 -2.05 21.50 -10.12
C ILE A 301 -3.00 20.35 -10.41
N ASP A 302 -2.49 19.14 -10.55
CA ASP A 302 -3.26 17.94 -10.85
C ASP A 302 -4.30 17.65 -9.75
N VAL A 303 -3.90 17.69 -8.47
CA VAL A 303 -4.82 17.54 -7.35
C VAL A 303 -5.89 18.64 -7.34
N LYS A 304 -5.52 19.89 -7.62
CA LYS A 304 -6.48 21.00 -7.69
C LYS A 304 -7.48 20.82 -8.83
N ASP A 305 -7.01 20.46 -10.02
CA ASP A 305 -7.87 20.28 -11.20
C ASP A 305 -8.82 19.12 -11.00
N GLU A 306 -8.36 18.04 -10.39
CA GLU A 306 -9.17 16.88 -10.03
C GLU A 306 -10.24 17.21 -8.96
N LEU A 307 -9.89 17.94 -7.91
CA LEU A 307 -10.85 18.42 -6.93
C LEU A 307 -11.91 19.33 -7.57
N MET A 308 -11.53 20.18 -8.53
CA MET A 308 -12.46 21.04 -9.26
C MET A 308 -13.40 20.23 -10.17
N LYS A 309 -12.88 19.19 -10.87
CA LYS A 309 -13.71 18.27 -11.67
C LYS A 309 -14.68 17.51 -10.79
N ALA A 310 -14.24 16.93 -9.68
CA ALA A 310 -15.09 16.20 -8.73
C ALA A 310 -16.16 17.10 -8.12
N ALA A 311 -15.83 18.33 -7.73
CA ALA A 311 -16.81 19.32 -7.23
C ALA A 311 -17.82 19.71 -8.32
N GLY A 312 -17.38 19.86 -9.56
CA GLY A 312 -18.27 20.15 -10.70
C GLY A 312 -19.22 19.01 -11.03
N GLN A 313 -18.78 17.76 -10.89
CA GLN A 313 -19.62 16.57 -11.08
C GLN A 313 -20.62 16.38 -9.93
N GLY A 314 -20.18 16.60 -8.68
CA GLY A 314 -21.05 16.55 -7.51
C GLY A 314 -22.20 17.57 -7.59
N LEU A 315 -21.94 18.78 -8.09
CA LEU A 315 -22.97 19.81 -8.34
C LEU A 315 -23.93 19.41 -9.46
N ARG A 316 -23.44 18.73 -10.52
CA ARG A 316 -24.31 18.24 -11.62
C ARG A 316 -25.20 17.08 -11.19
N SER A 317 -24.70 16.15 -10.39
CA SER A 317 -25.47 15.03 -9.85
C SER A 317 -26.51 15.50 -8.83
N ALA A 318 -26.17 16.46 -7.97
CA ALA A 318 -27.13 17.10 -7.05
C ALA A 318 -28.22 17.87 -7.83
N GLY A 319 -27.86 18.58 -8.91
CA GLY A 319 -28.82 19.27 -9.77
C GLY A 319 -29.75 18.31 -10.53
N HIS A 320 -29.28 17.11 -10.90
CA HIS A 320 -30.12 16.07 -11.51
C HIS A 320 -31.09 15.45 -10.51
N GLY A 321 -30.60 15.15 -9.27
CA GLY A 321 -31.45 14.65 -8.19
C GLY A 321 -32.57 15.62 -7.80
N ILE A 322 -32.27 16.91 -7.74
CA ILE A 322 -33.27 17.96 -7.45
C ILE A 322 -34.29 18.06 -8.58
N ARG A 323 -33.90 17.94 -9.85
CA ARG A 323 -34.84 17.92 -10.97
C ARG A 323 -35.77 16.71 -10.95
N THR A 324 -35.25 15.53 -10.63
CA THR A 324 -36.03 14.28 -10.57
C THR A 324 -37.03 14.31 -9.39
N VAL A 325 -36.64 14.85 -8.24
CA VAL A 325 -37.52 15.05 -7.08
C VAL A 325 -38.60 16.11 -7.39
N GLY A 326 -38.21 17.21 -8.08
CA GLY A 326 -39.17 18.24 -8.49
C GLY A 326 -40.22 17.74 -9.49
N GLN A 327 -39.85 16.90 -10.43
CA GLN A 327 -40.78 16.29 -11.39
C GLN A 327 -41.73 15.28 -10.73
N ASN A 328 -41.26 14.51 -9.75
CA ASN A 328 -42.10 13.57 -9.00
C ASN A 328 -43.07 14.27 -8.02
N LEU A 329 -42.75 15.48 -7.55
CA LEU A 329 -43.66 16.28 -6.72
C LEU A 329 -44.73 17.02 -7.52
N MET A 330 -44.48 17.37 -8.76
CA MET A 330 -45.44 18.02 -9.64
C MET A 330 -46.40 17.05 -10.35
N GLY A 331 -46.07 15.73 -10.37
CA GLY A 331 -46.90 14.71 -11.04
C GLY A 331 -48.04 14.10 -10.22
N ARG A 332 -48.20 14.48 -8.96
CA ARG A 332 -49.34 14.01 -8.13
C ARG A 332 -50.37 15.12 -7.91
N ARG A 333 -51.14 15.43 -8.96
CA ARG A 333 -52.49 15.99 -8.79
C ARG A 333 -53.47 14.86 -9.06
N GLU A 334 -54.10 14.35 -8.01
CA GLU A 334 -55.26 13.46 -8.13
C GLU A 334 -56.45 14.22 -8.79
N PRO A 335 -57.22 13.58 -9.66
CA PRO A 335 -58.48 14.14 -10.10
C PRO A 335 -59.56 13.91 -9.04
N ASP A 336 -60.19 14.99 -8.68
CA ASP A 336 -61.39 15.12 -7.85
C ASP A 336 -62.54 14.19 -8.33
N LYS A 337 -63.03 13.34 -7.46
CA LYS A 337 -64.27 12.59 -7.66
C LYS A 337 -65.37 13.18 -6.78
N THR A 338 -66.04 14.16 -7.32
CA THR A 338 -67.40 14.50 -6.90
C THR A 338 -68.32 14.37 -8.12
N GLN A 339 -69.26 13.42 -8.04
CA GLN A 339 -70.69 13.51 -8.35
C GLN A 339 -71.29 12.12 -8.63
N THR A 340 -72.08 11.70 -7.73
CA THR A 340 -73.57 11.51 -7.74
C THR A 340 -74.14 10.52 -8.76
N LYS A 341 -74.64 9.47 -8.38
CA LYS A 341 -75.95 9.02 -8.02
C LYS A 341 -75.99 7.57 -7.66
#